data_c4ed6912e168687c1477b8cf727f6b9f
#
_entry.id   c4ed6912e168687c1477b8cf727f6b9f
#
_cell.length_a   1.000
_cell.length_b   1.000
_cell.length_c   1.000
_cell.angle_alpha   90.00
_cell.angle_beta   90.00
_cell.angle_gamma   90.00
#
_symmetry.space_group_name_H-M   'P 1'
#
loop_
_entity.id
_entity.type
_entity.pdbx_description
1 polymer ?
#
loop_
_entity_poly.entity_id
_entity_poly.type
_entity_poly.pdbx_seq_one_letter_code
_entity_poly.pdbx_strand_id
1 'polypeptide(L)'
;QRQMCIRDRFETFPIWNIPLKHPVNLAYEAATADLNDVNMIDPFHLEAYGETTVNYNRDIEIYPVLAAMFERIYGYCPYKSPTDMGVNMAGNCIIDDEVCKEASKQEIIRRYYQSLNRYIKDEASGDEIYKQELIMKQAKISVNDRAVVPIANERAKQKGSAAAAMELPDGTIVTGSTSDLLGPASAVLLNAIKVLGKIDDNEHLISPSFIEPIQHLKTGYLGSKNPRLHTDEVLIALSMCAVSDPKAKLALEQLPKLSGCQLHVSAILSSIDINTFKKLGIELTNEAVYEGAATTETE
;
A
#
# COMPACT_ATOMS: atom_id res chain seq x y z
N GLN A 1 -16.43 -30.56 11.94
CA GLN A 1 -16.34 -29.10 12.11
C GLN A 1 -15.48 -28.43 11.06
N ARG A 2 -14.22 -28.94 10.78
CA ARG A 2 -13.33 -28.36 9.77
C ARG A 2 -13.92 -28.34 8.36
N GLN A 3 -14.53 -29.44 7.93
CA GLN A 3 -15.21 -29.51 6.61
C GLN A 3 -16.41 -28.55 6.55
N MET A 4 -17.12 -28.41 7.65
CA MET A 4 -18.27 -27.51 7.73
C MET A 4 -17.84 -26.05 7.61
N CYS A 5 -16.75 -25.64 8.30
CA CYS A 5 -16.24 -24.27 8.19
C CYS A 5 -15.74 -23.93 6.79
N ILE A 6 -15.06 -24.89 6.10
CA ILE A 6 -14.65 -24.69 4.69
C ILE A 6 -15.91 -24.54 3.81
N ARG A 7 -16.86 -25.44 3.98
CA ARG A 7 -18.07 -25.46 3.17
C ARG A 7 -18.88 -24.18 3.40
N ASP A 8 -19.11 -23.80 4.65
CA ASP A 8 -19.85 -22.60 4.99
C ASP A 8 -19.17 -21.35 4.42
N ARG A 9 -17.84 -21.28 4.46
CA ARG A 9 -17.10 -20.18 3.89
C ARG A 9 -17.26 -20.08 2.38
N PHE A 10 -17.20 -21.19 1.66
CA PHE A 10 -17.35 -21.21 0.21
C PHE A 10 -18.80 -21.06 -0.25
N GLU A 11 -19.76 -21.49 0.56
CA GLU A 11 -21.18 -21.43 0.22
C GLU A 11 -21.87 -20.16 0.71
N THR A 12 -21.48 -19.66 1.89
CA THR A 12 -22.16 -18.53 2.54
C THR A 12 -21.43 -17.20 2.41
N PHE A 13 -20.12 -17.25 2.13
CA PHE A 13 -19.30 -16.05 1.90
C PHE A 13 -19.01 -15.89 0.42
N PRO A 14 -19.72 -15.00 -0.26
CA PRO A 14 -19.40 -14.69 -1.64
C PRO A 14 -18.21 -13.73 -1.74
N ILE A 15 -17.05 -14.12 -1.17
CA ILE A 15 -15.80 -13.39 -1.36
C ILE A 15 -15.56 -13.13 -2.85
N TRP A 16 -15.89 -14.12 -3.67
CA TRP A 16 -15.85 -14.07 -5.12
C TRP A 16 -16.95 -13.22 -5.78
N ASN A 17 -17.99 -12.85 -5.05
CA ASN A 17 -18.99 -11.89 -5.53
C ASN A 17 -18.60 -10.45 -5.22
N ILE A 18 -17.60 -10.24 -4.38
CA ILE A 18 -16.99 -8.91 -4.23
C ILE A 18 -16.23 -8.66 -5.54
N PRO A 19 -16.58 -7.62 -6.30
CA PRO A 19 -15.82 -7.28 -7.50
C PRO A 19 -14.34 -7.20 -7.11
N LEU A 20 -13.47 -7.85 -7.90
CA LEU A 20 -12.01 -7.86 -7.74
C LEU A 20 -11.43 -6.44 -7.87
N LYS A 21 -11.90 -5.51 -7.06
CA LYS A 21 -11.33 -4.17 -6.95
C LYS A 21 -9.96 -4.19 -6.29
N HIS A 22 -9.72 -5.22 -5.49
CA HIS A 22 -8.46 -5.46 -4.80
C HIS A 22 -8.10 -6.94 -4.91
N PRO A 23 -7.50 -7.38 -6.03
CA PRO A 23 -7.13 -8.77 -6.23
C PRO A 23 -6.21 -9.30 -5.12
N VAL A 24 -5.41 -8.41 -4.50
CA VAL A 24 -4.61 -8.72 -3.31
C VAL A 24 -5.47 -9.27 -2.18
N ASN A 25 -6.46 -8.51 -1.72
CA ASN A 25 -7.29 -8.92 -0.59
C ASN A 25 -8.00 -10.24 -0.88
N LEU A 26 -8.52 -10.40 -2.08
CA LEU A 26 -9.20 -11.62 -2.48
C LEU A 26 -8.23 -12.80 -2.56
N ALA A 27 -7.05 -12.60 -3.14
CA ALA A 27 -6.02 -13.62 -3.25
C ALA A 27 -5.58 -14.12 -1.88
N TYR A 28 -5.39 -13.20 -0.93
CA TYR A 28 -4.98 -13.54 0.43
C TYR A 28 -6.10 -14.10 1.27
N GLU A 29 -7.26 -13.57 1.14
CA GLU A 29 -8.44 -14.13 1.74
C GLU A 29 -8.64 -15.58 1.33
N ALA A 30 -8.38 -15.91 0.10
CA ALA A 30 -8.46 -17.25 -0.40
C ALA A 30 -7.34 -18.16 0.12
N ALA A 31 -6.11 -17.67 0.13
CA ALA A 31 -4.93 -18.45 0.50
C ALA A 31 -4.85 -18.76 1.99
N THR A 32 -5.36 -17.88 2.84
CA THR A 32 -5.34 -18.09 4.29
C THR A 32 -6.56 -18.85 4.83
N ALA A 33 -7.36 -19.45 3.98
CA ALA A 33 -8.45 -20.33 4.37
C ALA A 33 -7.98 -21.62 5.08
N ASP A 34 -6.81 -21.62 5.71
CA ASP A 34 -6.39 -22.69 6.60
C ASP A 34 -7.18 -22.61 7.90
N LEU A 35 -7.95 -23.64 8.15
CA LEU A 35 -8.83 -23.80 9.30
C LEU A 35 -8.14 -23.87 10.66
N ASN A 36 -6.83 -23.93 10.68
CA ASN A 36 -6.05 -23.85 11.90
C ASN A 36 -5.58 -22.44 12.21
N ASP A 37 -5.78 -21.52 11.29
CA ASP A 37 -5.44 -20.13 11.51
C ASP A 37 -6.64 -19.41 12.12
N VAL A 38 -6.48 -18.90 13.34
CA VAL A 38 -7.48 -18.09 14.03
C VAL A 38 -7.71 -16.76 13.32
N ASN A 39 -6.79 -16.33 12.47
CA ASN A 39 -6.89 -15.14 11.62
C ASN A 39 -7.61 -15.46 10.31
N MET A 40 -8.77 -16.02 10.39
CA MET A 40 -9.58 -16.30 9.22
C MET A 40 -10.16 -15.02 8.64
N ILE A 41 -10.21 -14.97 7.37
CA ILE A 41 -10.39 -13.84 6.48
C ILE A 41 -11.79 -13.35 6.37
N ASP A 42 -12.67 -14.11 6.83
CA ASP A 42 -14.07 -13.82 6.88
C ASP A 42 -14.30 -12.72 7.94
N PRO A 43 -14.87 -11.55 7.58
CA PRO A 43 -15.14 -10.48 8.52
C PRO A 43 -15.94 -10.92 9.74
N PHE A 44 -16.83 -11.89 9.60
CA PHE A 44 -17.60 -12.42 10.73
C PHE A 44 -16.74 -13.28 11.66
N HIS A 45 -15.78 -14.02 11.12
CA HIS A 45 -14.83 -14.76 11.95
C HIS A 45 -13.86 -13.81 12.66
N LEU A 46 -13.37 -12.78 11.97
CA LEU A 46 -12.56 -11.74 12.61
C LEU A 46 -13.29 -11.08 13.77
N GLU A 47 -14.55 -10.68 13.57
CA GLU A 47 -15.38 -10.10 14.61
C GLU A 47 -15.63 -11.07 15.76
N ALA A 48 -15.93 -12.34 15.45
CA ALA A 48 -16.18 -13.38 16.45
C ALA A 48 -14.95 -13.66 17.33
N TYR A 49 -13.75 -13.49 16.79
CA TYR A 49 -12.49 -13.65 17.52
C TYR A 49 -11.96 -12.33 18.12
N GLY A 50 -12.61 -11.21 17.87
CA GLY A 50 -12.17 -9.89 18.32
C GLY A 50 -10.95 -9.36 17.59
N GLU A 51 -10.61 -9.92 16.42
CA GLU A 51 -9.47 -9.53 15.60
C GLU A 51 -9.85 -8.40 14.66
N THR A 52 -8.93 -7.47 14.44
CA THR A 52 -9.13 -6.31 13.56
C THR A 52 -8.34 -6.41 12.26
N THR A 53 -7.39 -7.33 12.20
CA THR A 53 -6.48 -7.50 11.06
C THR A 53 -6.30 -8.97 10.73
N VAL A 54 -6.18 -9.26 9.44
CA VAL A 54 -5.91 -10.61 8.94
C VAL A 54 -4.41 -10.85 8.88
N ASN A 55 -3.97 -11.99 9.34
CA ASN A 55 -2.57 -12.41 9.22
C ASN A 55 -2.39 -13.30 7.98
N TYR A 56 -1.87 -12.73 6.92
CA TYR A 56 -1.61 -13.44 5.64
C TYR A 56 -0.23 -14.12 5.57
N ASN A 57 0.48 -14.21 6.68
CA ASN A 57 1.88 -14.60 6.67
C ASN A 57 2.10 -16.03 6.18
N ARG A 58 1.22 -16.94 6.55
CA ARG A 58 1.49 -18.37 6.43
C ARG A 58 1.60 -18.86 4.99
N ASP A 59 0.63 -18.55 4.16
CA ASP A 59 0.62 -19.05 2.78
C ASP A 59 1.63 -18.34 1.91
N ILE A 60 1.88 -17.06 2.16
CA ILE A 60 2.97 -16.32 1.52
C ILE A 60 4.33 -16.90 1.90
N GLU A 61 4.51 -17.28 3.18
CA GLU A 61 5.75 -17.89 3.67
C GLU A 61 5.96 -19.30 3.11
N ILE A 62 4.89 -20.08 3.01
CA ILE A 62 4.94 -21.49 2.60
C ILE A 62 5.02 -21.65 1.09
N TYR A 63 4.33 -20.82 0.31
CA TYR A 63 4.26 -20.98 -1.14
C TYR A 63 5.62 -21.05 -1.84
N PRO A 64 6.61 -20.18 -1.59
CA PRO A 64 7.90 -20.27 -2.24
C PRO A 64 8.64 -21.59 -1.93
N VAL A 65 8.48 -22.07 -0.72
CA VAL A 65 9.11 -23.34 -0.28
C VAL A 65 8.47 -24.52 -1.00
N LEU A 66 7.14 -24.57 -1.03
CA LEU A 66 6.41 -25.63 -1.74
C LEU A 66 6.64 -25.57 -3.24
N ALA A 67 6.66 -24.41 -3.85
CA ALA A 67 6.97 -24.23 -5.26
C ALA A 67 8.35 -24.79 -5.60
N ALA A 68 9.37 -24.46 -4.81
CA ALA A 68 10.72 -25.00 -4.98
C ALA A 68 10.80 -26.50 -4.77
N MET A 69 10.03 -27.06 -3.84
CA MET A 69 9.97 -28.51 -3.61
C MET A 69 9.31 -29.22 -4.80
N PHE A 70 8.19 -28.72 -5.30
CA PHE A 70 7.49 -29.32 -6.44
C PHE A 70 8.30 -29.22 -7.72
N GLU A 71 8.99 -28.11 -7.98
CA GLU A 71 9.91 -27.96 -9.10
C GLU A 71 11.03 -29.02 -9.06
N ARG A 72 11.55 -29.34 -7.87
CA ARG A 72 12.58 -30.39 -7.70
C ARG A 72 12.05 -31.81 -7.91
N ILE A 73 10.81 -32.08 -7.51
CA ILE A 73 10.23 -33.43 -7.57
C ILE A 73 9.63 -33.71 -8.92
N TYR A 74 8.89 -32.77 -9.48
CA TYR A 74 8.09 -32.97 -10.69
C TYR A 74 8.62 -32.20 -11.91
N GLY A 75 9.62 -31.34 -11.74
CA GLY A 75 10.11 -30.45 -12.79
C GLY A 75 9.22 -29.23 -13.06
N TYR A 76 8.13 -29.10 -12.33
CA TYR A 76 7.21 -27.95 -12.38
C TYR A 76 6.47 -27.80 -11.06
N CYS A 77 5.97 -26.60 -10.78
CA CYS A 77 5.08 -26.36 -9.66
C CYS A 77 3.62 -26.42 -10.15
N PRO A 78 2.75 -27.24 -9.53
CA PRO A 78 1.32 -27.29 -9.89
C PRO A 78 0.57 -26.04 -9.42
N TYR A 79 1.13 -25.29 -8.47
CA TYR A 79 0.56 -24.07 -7.97
C TYR A 79 1.18 -22.86 -8.67
N LYS A 80 0.36 -22.01 -9.25
CA LYS A 80 0.81 -20.80 -9.97
C LYS A 80 1.00 -19.60 -9.03
N SER A 81 0.26 -19.60 -7.93
CA SER A 81 0.28 -18.52 -6.94
C SER A 81 -0.04 -19.06 -5.55
N PRO A 82 0.21 -18.29 -4.45
CA PRO A 82 -0.20 -18.68 -3.10
C PRO A 82 -1.68 -19.03 -2.97
N THR A 83 -2.53 -18.40 -3.77
CA THR A 83 -3.98 -18.62 -3.75
C THR A 83 -4.41 -19.97 -4.27
N ASP A 84 -3.62 -20.60 -5.13
CA ASP A 84 -3.88 -21.96 -5.62
C ASP A 84 -3.82 -23.01 -4.50
N MET A 85 -3.10 -22.71 -3.43
CA MET A 85 -3.01 -23.60 -2.27
C MET A 85 -4.29 -23.63 -1.43
N GLY A 86 -5.15 -22.64 -1.61
CA GLY A 86 -6.41 -22.51 -0.89
C GLY A 86 -7.64 -22.63 -1.80
N VAL A 87 -8.03 -21.54 -2.41
CA VAL A 87 -9.33 -21.39 -3.07
C VAL A 87 -9.39 -22.01 -4.45
N ASN A 88 -8.34 -21.92 -5.25
CA ASN A 88 -8.35 -22.52 -6.59
C ASN A 88 -8.46 -24.04 -6.54
N MET A 89 -7.95 -24.66 -5.47
CA MET A 89 -8.16 -26.09 -5.24
C MET A 89 -9.61 -26.45 -4.88
N ALA A 90 -10.37 -25.51 -4.34
CA ALA A 90 -11.78 -25.70 -4.02
C ALA A 90 -12.72 -25.39 -5.19
N GLY A 91 -12.18 -25.00 -6.32
CA GLY A 91 -12.87 -24.89 -7.58
C GLY A 91 -13.42 -23.51 -7.94
N ASN A 92 -12.66 -22.74 -8.66
CA ASN A 92 -13.14 -21.66 -9.54
C ASN A 92 -13.44 -20.30 -8.91
N CYS A 93 -12.92 -19.98 -7.74
CA CYS A 93 -13.14 -18.67 -7.15
C CYS A 93 -12.22 -17.59 -7.73
N ILE A 94 -11.04 -17.99 -8.22
CA ILE A 94 -10.07 -17.12 -8.84
C ILE A 94 -9.86 -17.60 -10.28
N ILE A 95 -10.18 -16.75 -11.21
CA ILE A 95 -10.14 -17.05 -12.65
C ILE A 95 -8.90 -16.51 -13.35
N ASP A 96 -8.12 -15.67 -12.66
CA ASP A 96 -6.91 -15.06 -13.19
C ASP A 96 -5.73 -15.26 -12.23
N ASP A 97 -4.99 -16.35 -12.45
CA ASP A 97 -3.84 -16.71 -11.63
C ASP A 97 -2.68 -15.70 -11.76
N GLU A 98 -2.50 -15.05 -12.91
CA GLU A 98 -1.41 -14.11 -13.11
C GLU A 98 -1.67 -12.80 -12.32
N VAL A 99 -2.91 -12.34 -12.28
CA VAL A 99 -3.32 -11.20 -11.43
C VAL A 99 -3.10 -11.55 -9.96
N CYS A 100 -3.47 -12.74 -9.51
CA CYS A 100 -3.26 -13.17 -8.14
C CYS A 100 -1.77 -13.31 -7.79
N LYS A 101 -0.97 -13.82 -8.72
CA LYS A 101 0.49 -13.94 -8.57
C LYS A 101 1.15 -12.57 -8.45
N GLU A 102 0.77 -11.62 -9.28
CA GLU A 102 1.27 -10.26 -9.21
C GLU A 102 0.84 -9.57 -7.90
N ALA A 103 -0.42 -9.73 -7.50
CA ALA A 103 -0.91 -9.23 -6.23
C ALA A 103 -0.12 -9.80 -5.04
N SER A 104 0.20 -11.10 -5.07
CA SER A 104 1.02 -11.76 -4.05
C SER A 104 2.43 -11.18 -4.00
N LYS A 105 3.05 -10.95 -5.16
CA LYS A 105 4.36 -10.32 -5.27
C LYS A 105 4.37 -8.92 -4.63
N GLN A 106 3.39 -8.10 -4.99
CA GLN A 106 3.26 -6.75 -4.46
C GLN A 106 3.06 -6.74 -2.93
N GLU A 107 2.32 -7.72 -2.40
CA GLU A 107 2.14 -7.83 -0.96
C GLU A 107 3.42 -8.26 -0.23
N ILE A 108 4.20 -9.18 -0.77
CA ILE A 108 5.50 -9.56 -0.19
C ILE A 108 6.40 -8.32 -0.06
N ILE A 109 6.45 -7.48 -1.09
CA ILE A 109 7.22 -6.23 -1.06
C ILE A 109 6.66 -5.26 -0.02
N ARG A 110 5.33 -5.12 0.10
CA ARG A 110 4.72 -4.27 1.13
C ARG A 110 5.06 -4.72 2.54
N ARG A 111 5.04 -6.01 2.81
CA ARG A 111 5.40 -6.57 4.11
C ARG A 111 6.86 -6.37 4.44
N TYR A 112 7.73 -6.50 3.45
CA TYR A 112 9.14 -6.18 3.63
C TYR A 112 9.33 -4.74 4.13
N TYR A 113 8.74 -3.75 3.44
CA TYR A 113 8.81 -2.35 3.86
C TYR A 113 8.12 -2.10 5.21
N GLN A 114 7.02 -2.78 5.49
CA GLN A 114 6.35 -2.69 6.79
C GLN A 114 7.25 -3.20 7.91
N SER A 115 7.92 -4.33 7.73
CA SER A 115 8.85 -4.88 8.71
C SER A 115 10.04 -3.95 8.93
N LEU A 116 10.61 -3.36 7.87
CA LEU A 116 11.67 -2.36 7.97
C LEU A 116 11.22 -1.14 8.78
N ASN A 117 10.04 -0.59 8.48
CA ASN A 117 9.53 0.58 9.19
C ASN A 117 9.23 0.30 10.66
N ARG A 118 8.71 -0.88 10.99
CA ARG A 118 8.49 -1.32 12.39
C ARG A 118 9.80 -1.49 13.13
N TYR A 119 10.81 -2.06 12.47
CA TYR A 119 12.14 -2.23 13.07
C TYR A 119 12.78 -0.89 13.42
N ILE A 120 12.76 0.10 12.52
CA ILE A 120 13.32 1.44 12.76
C ILE A 120 12.57 2.17 13.90
N LYS A 121 11.31 1.81 14.14
CA LYS A 121 10.50 2.36 15.24
C LYS A 121 10.61 1.56 16.55
N ASP A 122 11.51 0.58 16.62
CA ASP A 122 11.65 -0.35 17.73
C ASP A 122 10.37 -1.17 18.06
N GLU A 123 9.50 -1.39 17.03
CA GLU A 123 8.24 -2.13 17.16
C GLU A 123 8.35 -3.59 16.72
N ALA A 124 9.48 -3.99 16.11
CA ALA A 124 9.70 -5.35 15.59
C ALA A 124 11.18 -5.77 15.71
N SER A 125 11.42 -7.09 15.68
CA SER A 125 12.77 -7.66 15.67
C SER A 125 13.35 -7.74 14.26
N GLY A 126 14.68 -7.78 14.15
CA GLY A 126 15.37 -8.02 12.88
C GLY A 126 15.03 -9.39 12.24
N ASP A 127 14.52 -10.35 13.02
CA ASP A 127 14.11 -11.66 12.51
C ASP A 127 12.93 -11.56 11.52
N GLU A 128 12.04 -10.58 11.71
CA GLU A 128 10.93 -10.34 10.77
C GLU A 128 11.45 -9.88 9.41
N ILE A 129 12.44 -9.01 9.39
CA ILE A 129 13.09 -8.53 8.15
C ILE A 129 13.76 -9.70 7.45
N TYR A 130 14.56 -10.47 8.18
CA TYR A 130 15.28 -11.62 7.62
C TYR A 130 14.32 -12.65 6.98
N LYS A 131 13.17 -12.91 7.62
CA LYS A 131 12.13 -13.77 7.04
C LYS A 131 11.60 -13.23 5.72
N GLN A 132 11.30 -11.94 5.64
CA GLN A 132 10.80 -11.33 4.41
C GLN A 132 11.84 -11.35 3.30
N GLU A 133 13.10 -11.07 3.61
CA GLU A 133 14.22 -11.19 2.66
C GLU A 133 14.40 -12.61 2.14
N LEU A 134 14.26 -13.60 3.01
CA LEU A 134 14.33 -15.01 2.61
C LEU A 134 13.18 -15.38 1.65
N ILE A 135 11.97 -14.94 1.93
CA ILE A 135 10.80 -15.13 1.06
C ILE A 135 11.03 -14.47 -0.30
N MET A 136 11.45 -13.20 -0.30
CA MET A 136 11.76 -12.46 -1.52
C MET A 136 12.81 -13.18 -2.36
N LYS A 137 13.89 -13.65 -1.72
CA LYS A 137 14.95 -14.42 -2.41
C LYS A 137 14.44 -15.73 -3.00
N GLN A 138 13.64 -16.48 -2.26
CA GLN A 138 13.06 -17.75 -2.71
C GLN A 138 12.05 -17.54 -3.85
N ALA A 139 11.24 -16.51 -3.77
CA ALA A 139 10.26 -16.13 -4.80
C ALA A 139 10.90 -15.39 -5.97
N LYS A 140 12.20 -15.06 -5.92
CA LYS A 140 12.93 -14.25 -6.93
C LYS A 140 12.27 -12.88 -7.13
N ILE A 141 11.87 -12.26 -6.04
CA ILE A 141 11.24 -10.94 -6.01
C ILE A 141 12.24 -9.92 -5.49
N SER A 142 12.25 -8.74 -6.10
CA SER A 142 13.01 -7.57 -5.65
C SER A 142 12.08 -6.39 -5.36
N VAL A 143 12.55 -5.42 -4.61
CA VAL A 143 11.79 -4.19 -4.36
C VAL A 143 11.49 -3.41 -5.65
N ASN A 144 12.33 -3.57 -6.66
CA ASN A 144 12.17 -2.93 -7.97
C ASN A 144 11.03 -3.53 -8.80
N ASP A 145 10.51 -4.71 -8.42
CA ASP A 145 9.30 -5.28 -9.04
C ASP A 145 8.02 -4.49 -8.69
N ARG A 146 8.14 -3.54 -7.76
CA ARG A 146 7.12 -2.53 -7.51
C ARG A 146 7.50 -1.25 -8.24
N ALA A 147 6.87 -0.98 -9.38
CA ALA A 147 7.25 0.07 -10.33
C ALA A 147 7.42 1.47 -9.71
N VAL A 148 6.63 1.80 -8.69
CA VAL A 148 6.68 3.10 -8.00
C VAL A 148 7.93 3.27 -7.12
N VAL A 149 8.60 2.17 -6.70
CA VAL A 149 9.77 2.23 -5.82
C VAL A 149 10.98 2.88 -6.51
N PRO A 150 11.49 2.36 -7.64
CA PRO A 150 12.64 2.96 -8.30
C PRO A 150 12.36 4.41 -8.74
N ILE A 151 11.13 4.72 -9.15
CA ILE A 151 10.76 6.07 -9.61
C ILE A 151 10.76 7.07 -8.46
N ALA A 152 10.21 6.71 -7.29
CA ALA A 152 10.24 7.58 -6.11
C ALA A 152 11.68 7.84 -5.64
N ASN A 153 12.50 6.79 -5.57
CA ASN A 153 13.88 6.87 -5.13
C ASN A 153 14.77 7.66 -6.11
N GLU A 154 14.59 7.46 -7.40
CA GLU A 154 15.24 8.25 -8.45
C GLU A 154 14.87 9.74 -8.34
N ARG A 155 13.58 10.02 -8.16
CA ARG A 155 13.09 11.40 -7.98
C ARG A 155 13.65 12.05 -6.74
N ALA A 156 13.79 11.31 -5.64
CA ALA A 156 14.40 11.80 -4.41
C ALA A 156 15.87 12.16 -4.61
N LYS A 157 16.63 11.31 -5.31
CA LYS A 157 18.04 11.58 -5.66
C LYS A 157 18.17 12.83 -6.52
N GLN A 158 17.33 12.98 -7.56
CA GLN A 158 17.35 14.14 -8.45
C GLN A 158 17.05 15.45 -7.75
N LYS A 159 16.14 15.44 -6.75
CA LYS A 159 15.71 16.62 -6.02
C LYS A 159 16.54 16.91 -4.77
N GLY A 160 17.31 15.95 -4.28
CA GLY A 160 18.01 16.05 -2.99
C GLY A 160 17.06 16.16 -1.80
N SER A 161 15.81 15.70 -1.93
CA SER A 161 14.78 15.75 -0.90
C SER A 161 13.85 14.56 -1.06
N ALA A 162 13.09 14.24 0.00
CA ALA A 162 12.14 13.13 -0.06
C ALA A 162 11.12 13.32 -1.20
N ALA A 163 10.82 12.21 -1.88
CA ALA A 163 9.88 12.18 -2.99
C ALA A 163 8.94 10.97 -2.89
N ALA A 164 7.88 11.02 -3.66
CA ALA A 164 6.89 9.95 -3.76
C ALA A 164 6.52 9.71 -5.22
N ALA A 165 6.10 8.47 -5.52
CA ALA A 165 5.55 8.09 -6.81
C ALA A 165 4.27 7.28 -6.60
N MET A 166 3.23 7.58 -7.38
CA MET A 166 1.94 6.91 -7.36
C MET A 166 1.58 6.44 -8.76
N GLU A 167 1.20 5.18 -8.87
CA GLU A 167 0.65 4.61 -10.09
C GLU A 167 -0.86 4.77 -10.09
N LEU A 168 -1.39 5.41 -11.12
CA LEU A 168 -2.82 5.64 -11.32
C LEU A 168 -3.49 4.43 -11.99
N PRO A 169 -4.84 4.37 -12.01
CA PRO A 169 -5.56 3.21 -12.56
C PRO A 169 -5.29 2.94 -14.05
N ASP A 170 -4.81 3.91 -14.79
CA ASP A 170 -4.43 3.78 -16.22
C ASP A 170 -2.95 3.40 -16.43
N GLY A 171 -2.20 3.14 -15.34
CA GLY A 171 -0.76 2.85 -15.38
C GLY A 171 0.14 4.09 -15.44
N THR A 172 -0.42 5.30 -15.48
CA THR A 172 0.37 6.53 -15.43
C THR A 172 1.01 6.70 -14.06
N ILE A 173 2.32 6.96 -14.01
CA ILE A 173 3.02 7.22 -12.74
C ILE A 173 3.20 8.72 -12.54
N VAL A 174 2.68 9.19 -11.42
CA VAL A 174 2.77 10.58 -10.98
C VAL A 174 3.75 10.69 -9.83
N THR A 175 4.56 11.74 -9.80
CA THR A 175 5.53 11.98 -8.71
C THR A 175 5.21 13.25 -7.94
N GLY A 176 5.62 13.27 -6.67
CA GLY A 176 5.61 14.46 -5.81
C GLY A 176 6.91 14.55 -5.03
N SER A 177 7.38 15.74 -4.71
CA SER A 177 8.60 15.96 -3.94
C SER A 177 8.34 16.92 -2.81
N THR A 178 9.13 16.83 -1.76
CA THR A 178 9.10 17.78 -0.65
C THR A 178 9.32 19.22 -1.14
N SER A 179 8.52 20.13 -0.64
CA SER A 179 8.63 21.58 -0.80
C SER A 179 8.53 22.28 0.55
N ASP A 180 8.63 23.60 0.57
CA ASP A 180 8.43 24.38 1.80
C ASP A 180 6.99 24.31 2.32
N LEU A 181 6.03 24.02 1.44
CA LEU A 181 4.61 23.98 1.77
C LEU A 181 4.11 22.57 2.08
N LEU A 182 4.61 21.57 1.35
CA LEU A 182 4.05 20.22 1.32
C LEU A 182 5.13 19.16 1.52
N GLY A 183 4.80 18.12 2.26
CA GLY A 183 5.57 16.87 2.25
C GLY A 183 5.37 16.09 0.93
N PRO A 184 6.20 15.06 0.67
CA PRO A 184 6.15 14.29 -0.57
C PRO A 184 4.81 13.56 -0.75
N ALA A 185 4.23 13.09 0.33
CA ALA A 185 2.92 12.42 0.37
C ALA A 185 1.79 13.36 -0.10
N SER A 186 1.74 14.58 0.45
CA SER A 186 0.76 15.59 0.09
C SER A 186 0.95 16.08 -1.35
N ALA A 187 2.20 16.24 -1.80
CA ALA A 187 2.52 16.66 -3.15
C ALA A 187 2.06 15.62 -4.19
N VAL A 188 2.37 14.34 -4.00
CA VAL A 188 1.95 13.29 -4.94
C VAL A 188 0.43 13.11 -4.95
N LEU A 189 -0.25 13.26 -3.82
CA LEU A 189 -1.71 13.19 -3.73
C LEU A 189 -2.37 14.29 -4.58
N LEU A 190 -1.93 15.54 -4.43
CA LEU A 190 -2.45 16.66 -5.23
C LEU A 190 -2.16 16.47 -6.71
N ASN A 191 -0.96 16.05 -7.09
CA ASN A 191 -0.60 15.80 -8.48
C ASN A 191 -1.44 14.65 -9.07
N ALA A 192 -1.69 13.59 -8.32
CA ALA A 192 -2.52 12.47 -8.75
C ALA A 192 -3.96 12.91 -9.09
N ILE A 193 -4.60 13.66 -8.19
CA ILE A 193 -5.98 14.14 -8.44
C ILE A 193 -6.04 15.21 -9.55
N LYS A 194 -4.97 16.00 -9.78
CA LYS A 194 -4.87 16.87 -10.94
C LYS A 194 -4.87 16.07 -12.24
N VAL A 195 -4.01 15.07 -12.35
CA VAL A 195 -3.91 14.22 -13.55
C VAL A 195 -5.24 13.52 -13.82
N LEU A 196 -5.86 12.92 -12.79
CA LEU A 196 -7.18 12.27 -12.92
C LEU A 196 -8.30 13.25 -13.31
N GLY A 197 -8.22 14.49 -12.85
CA GLY A 197 -9.16 15.56 -13.18
C GLY A 197 -8.84 16.27 -14.49
N LYS A 198 -7.72 15.92 -15.16
CA LYS A 198 -7.21 16.62 -16.35
C LYS A 198 -7.04 18.14 -16.13
N ILE A 199 -6.55 18.49 -14.95
CA ILE A 199 -6.28 19.86 -14.52
C ILE A 199 -4.82 20.17 -14.84
N ASP A 200 -4.55 21.37 -15.38
CA ASP A 200 -3.19 21.79 -15.74
C ASP A 200 -2.26 21.82 -14.52
N ASP A 201 -1.01 21.38 -14.72
CA ASP A 201 -0.01 21.32 -13.65
C ASP A 201 0.29 22.67 -13.00
N ASN A 202 0.18 23.76 -13.78
CA ASN A 202 0.43 25.12 -13.29
C ASN A 202 -0.72 25.67 -12.43
N GLU A 203 -1.85 24.99 -12.38
CA GLU A 203 -2.98 25.41 -11.57
C GLU A 203 -2.76 25.09 -10.10
N HIS A 204 -2.94 26.07 -9.24
CA HIS A 204 -2.89 25.88 -7.80
C HIS A 204 -4.28 25.54 -7.26
N LEU A 205 -4.46 24.29 -6.84
CA LEU A 205 -5.74 23.81 -6.27
C LEU A 205 -6.03 24.43 -4.89
N ILE A 206 -5.00 24.80 -4.17
CA ILE A 206 -5.09 25.38 -2.83
C ILE A 206 -4.40 26.74 -2.87
N SER A 207 -5.14 27.79 -2.53
CA SER A 207 -4.58 29.15 -2.45
C SER A 207 -3.59 29.24 -1.28
N PRO A 208 -2.45 29.94 -1.44
CA PRO A 208 -1.53 30.24 -0.35
C PRO A 208 -2.23 30.85 0.87
N SER A 209 -3.27 31.65 0.67
CA SER A 209 -4.08 32.24 1.75
C SER A 209 -4.75 31.21 2.68
N PHE A 210 -4.89 29.96 2.26
CA PHE A 210 -5.38 28.87 3.10
C PHE A 210 -4.22 28.06 3.73
N ILE A 211 -3.07 27.98 3.06
CA ILE A 211 -1.90 27.23 3.53
C ILE A 211 -1.22 27.96 4.69
N GLU A 212 -0.93 29.24 4.54
CA GLU A 212 -0.21 30.04 5.52
C GLU A 212 -0.86 30.06 6.93
N PRO A 213 -2.20 30.24 7.07
CA PRO A 213 -2.83 30.16 8.38
C PRO A 213 -2.72 28.77 9.04
N ILE A 214 -2.76 27.68 8.26
CA ILE A 214 -2.59 26.34 8.77
C ILE A 214 -1.15 26.13 9.26
N GLN A 215 -0.16 26.59 8.51
CA GLN A 215 1.25 26.54 8.93
C GLN A 215 1.49 27.36 10.21
N HIS A 216 0.91 28.55 10.30
CA HIS A 216 0.99 29.38 11.50
C HIS A 216 0.31 28.72 12.70
N LEU A 217 -0.85 28.10 12.53
CA LEU A 217 -1.51 27.33 13.57
C LEU A 217 -0.61 26.21 14.07
N LYS A 218 -0.03 25.42 13.15
CA LYS A 218 0.86 24.30 13.48
C LYS A 218 2.09 24.74 14.27
N THR A 219 2.79 25.74 13.77
CA THR A 219 4.09 26.13 14.34
C THR A 219 3.95 27.12 15.49
N GLY A 220 3.02 28.05 15.40
CA GLY A 220 2.84 29.11 16.38
C GLY A 220 2.03 28.71 17.61
N TYR A 221 0.97 27.90 17.43
CA TYR A 221 0.06 27.55 18.54
C TYR A 221 0.18 26.10 18.99
N LEU A 222 0.43 25.15 18.06
CA LEU A 222 0.50 23.73 18.37
C LEU A 222 1.94 23.24 18.62
N GLY A 223 2.94 24.09 18.44
CA GLY A 223 4.34 23.78 18.74
C GLY A 223 4.99 22.77 17.78
N SER A 224 4.41 22.54 16.60
CA SER A 224 5.02 21.67 15.60
C SER A 224 6.29 22.32 15.06
N LYS A 225 7.36 21.53 14.91
CA LYS A 225 8.61 21.96 14.27
C LYS A 225 8.53 21.91 12.73
N ASN A 226 7.57 21.16 12.19
CA ASN A 226 7.39 20.99 10.77
C ASN A 226 6.21 21.83 10.26
N PRO A 227 6.44 22.89 9.45
CA PRO A 227 5.36 23.71 8.90
C PRO A 227 4.61 23.05 7.75
N ARG A 228 5.19 22.03 7.10
CA ARG A 228 4.60 21.38 5.93
C ARG A 228 3.26 20.74 6.27
N LEU A 229 2.31 20.82 5.35
CA LEU A 229 0.98 20.24 5.54
C LEU A 229 1.04 18.71 5.33
N HIS A 230 0.39 18.01 6.24
CA HIS A 230 0.07 16.59 6.09
C HIS A 230 -1.08 16.36 5.11
N THR A 231 -1.28 15.14 4.68
CA THR A 231 -2.30 14.79 3.68
C THR A 231 -3.72 15.13 4.11
N ASP A 232 -4.07 14.95 5.38
CA ASP A 232 -5.39 15.32 5.92
C ASP A 232 -5.60 16.84 5.95
N GLU A 233 -4.58 17.62 6.35
CA GLU A 233 -4.61 19.08 6.34
C GLU A 233 -4.77 19.62 4.91
N VAL A 234 -4.08 19.02 3.94
CA VAL A 234 -4.20 19.34 2.52
C VAL A 234 -5.61 19.05 2.01
N LEU A 235 -6.20 17.92 2.36
CA LEU A 235 -7.57 17.58 1.96
C LEU A 235 -8.61 18.53 2.56
N ILE A 236 -8.41 18.94 3.83
CA ILE A 236 -9.27 19.96 4.46
C ILE A 236 -9.14 21.30 3.73
N ALA A 237 -7.91 21.77 3.48
CA ALA A 237 -7.69 23.02 2.75
C ALA A 237 -8.28 22.98 1.32
N LEU A 238 -8.12 21.85 0.63
CA LEU A 238 -8.71 21.63 -0.68
C LEU A 238 -10.24 21.66 -0.65
N SER A 239 -10.85 21.06 0.39
CA SER A 239 -12.30 21.06 0.55
C SER A 239 -12.86 22.47 0.78
N MET A 240 -12.11 23.32 1.47
CA MET A 240 -12.48 24.72 1.66
C MET A 240 -12.37 25.50 0.33
N CYS A 241 -11.31 25.29 -0.45
CA CYS A 241 -11.18 25.90 -1.78
C CYS A 241 -12.29 25.45 -2.73
N ALA A 242 -12.72 24.20 -2.66
CA ALA A 242 -13.75 23.62 -3.52
C ALA A 242 -15.14 24.28 -3.38
N VAL A 243 -15.36 25.04 -2.32
CA VAL A 243 -16.61 25.83 -2.14
C VAL A 243 -16.75 26.91 -3.20
N SER A 244 -15.63 27.53 -3.63
CA SER A 244 -15.62 28.67 -4.57
C SER A 244 -14.87 28.39 -5.85
N ASP A 245 -14.00 27.37 -5.89
CA ASP A 245 -13.20 26.99 -7.06
C ASP A 245 -13.71 25.70 -7.69
N PRO A 246 -14.26 25.74 -8.90
CA PRO A 246 -14.71 24.55 -9.63
C PRO A 246 -13.60 23.54 -9.91
N LYS A 247 -12.32 23.98 -10.06
CA LYS A 247 -11.19 23.10 -10.32
C LYS A 247 -10.82 22.31 -9.05
N ALA A 248 -10.81 22.98 -7.90
CA ALA A 248 -10.61 22.33 -6.61
C ALA A 248 -11.73 21.30 -6.32
N LYS A 249 -12.99 21.64 -6.67
CA LYS A 249 -14.11 20.71 -6.58
C LYS A 249 -13.92 19.50 -7.49
N LEU A 250 -13.56 19.70 -8.75
CA LEU A 250 -13.29 18.65 -9.72
C LEU A 250 -12.16 17.72 -9.22
N ALA A 251 -11.11 18.29 -8.63
CA ALA A 251 -10.00 17.52 -8.05
C ALA A 251 -10.47 16.63 -6.89
N LEU A 252 -11.27 17.16 -5.96
CA LEU A 252 -11.85 16.38 -4.86
C LEU A 252 -12.69 15.18 -5.33
N GLU A 253 -13.46 15.37 -6.40
CA GLU A 253 -14.29 14.32 -6.99
C GLU A 253 -13.46 13.16 -7.57
N GLN A 254 -12.13 13.34 -7.73
CA GLN A 254 -11.25 12.24 -8.19
C GLN A 254 -10.78 11.33 -7.07
N LEU A 255 -10.88 11.72 -5.81
CA LEU A 255 -10.38 10.92 -4.67
C LEU A 255 -10.83 9.45 -4.67
N PRO A 256 -12.10 9.10 -4.98
CA PRO A 256 -12.52 7.70 -5.01
C PRO A 256 -11.78 6.85 -6.05
N LYS A 257 -11.21 7.46 -7.09
CA LYS A 257 -10.46 6.75 -8.14
C LYS A 257 -9.06 6.33 -7.69
N LEU A 258 -8.59 6.84 -6.55
CA LEU A 258 -7.28 6.50 -6.00
C LEU A 258 -7.29 5.15 -5.27
N SER A 259 -8.44 4.58 -5.01
CA SER A 259 -8.55 3.26 -4.38
C SER A 259 -7.89 2.19 -5.24
N GLY A 260 -6.97 1.42 -4.63
CA GLY A 260 -6.18 0.40 -5.31
C GLY A 260 -4.91 0.93 -6.00
N CYS A 261 -4.69 2.25 -6.04
CA CYS A 261 -3.43 2.81 -6.57
C CYS A 261 -2.25 2.41 -5.70
N GLN A 262 -1.11 2.15 -6.35
CA GLN A 262 0.14 1.86 -5.65
C GLN A 262 0.90 3.15 -5.38
N LEU A 263 1.42 3.29 -4.18
CA LEU A 263 2.20 4.45 -3.75
C LEU A 263 3.49 4.02 -3.08
N HIS A 264 4.59 4.68 -3.40
CA HIS A 264 5.83 4.59 -2.65
C HIS A 264 6.37 5.97 -2.27
N VAL A 265 6.92 6.07 -1.06
CA VAL A 265 7.55 7.31 -0.56
C VAL A 265 8.96 7.00 -0.08
N SER A 266 9.92 7.82 -0.48
CA SER A 266 11.35 7.62 -0.19
C SER A 266 11.79 7.98 1.24
N ALA A 267 10.85 8.19 2.16
CA ALA A 267 11.11 8.50 3.57
C ALA A 267 10.01 7.97 4.47
N ILE A 268 10.31 7.86 5.77
CA ILE A 268 9.32 7.50 6.79
C ILE A 268 8.20 8.53 6.82
N LEU A 269 6.97 8.04 6.82
CA LEU A 269 5.77 8.85 6.90
C LEU A 269 5.23 8.95 8.33
N SER A 270 4.50 10.03 8.58
CA SER A 270 3.71 10.19 9.79
C SER A 270 2.55 9.20 9.83
N SER A 271 2.08 8.87 11.02
CA SER A 271 0.87 8.05 11.18
C SER A 271 -0.38 8.70 10.57
N ILE A 272 -0.41 10.02 10.51
CA ILE A 272 -1.50 10.80 9.90
C ILE A 272 -1.57 10.51 8.40
N ASP A 273 -0.43 10.63 7.70
CA ASP A 273 -0.35 10.38 6.27
C ASP A 273 -0.68 8.93 5.93
N ILE A 274 -0.11 7.97 6.71
CA ILE A 274 -0.39 6.54 6.54
C ILE A 274 -1.89 6.26 6.67
N ASN A 275 -2.55 6.79 7.72
CA ASN A 275 -3.96 6.58 7.97
C ASN A 275 -4.84 7.23 6.88
N THR A 276 -4.44 8.38 6.36
CA THR A 276 -5.17 9.05 5.28
C THR A 276 -5.13 8.21 4.00
N PHE A 277 -3.97 7.72 3.59
CA PHE A 277 -3.85 6.84 2.43
C PHE A 277 -4.60 5.51 2.62
N LYS A 278 -4.54 4.93 3.81
CA LYS A 278 -5.32 3.74 4.13
C LYS A 278 -6.83 3.97 3.97
N LYS A 279 -7.35 5.11 4.45
CA LYS A 279 -8.77 5.48 4.27
C LYS A 279 -9.15 5.71 2.81
N LEU A 280 -8.22 6.19 1.99
CA LEU A 280 -8.41 6.34 0.54
C LEU A 280 -8.26 5.01 -0.22
N GLY A 281 -7.91 3.92 0.46
CA GLY A 281 -7.70 2.61 -0.16
C GLY A 281 -6.43 2.52 -1.02
N ILE A 282 -5.43 3.36 -0.73
CA ILE A 282 -4.16 3.40 -1.46
C ILE A 282 -3.18 2.41 -0.85
N GLU A 283 -2.54 1.62 -1.70
CA GLU A 283 -1.56 0.60 -1.37
C GLU A 283 -0.18 1.24 -1.14
N LEU A 284 0.09 1.61 0.11
CA LEU A 284 1.29 2.38 0.49
C LEU A 284 2.48 1.51 0.84
N THR A 285 3.66 1.91 0.37
CA THR A 285 4.98 1.53 0.89
C THR A 285 5.82 2.77 1.13
N ASN A 286 6.79 2.70 2.04
CA ASN A 286 7.74 3.79 2.24
C ASN A 286 9.08 3.27 2.74
N GLU A 287 10.17 3.97 2.37
CA GLU A 287 11.50 3.69 2.89
C GLU A 287 11.57 3.91 4.40
N ALA A 288 12.41 3.12 5.05
CA ALA A 288 12.66 3.18 6.49
C ALA A 288 13.78 4.19 6.84
N VAL A 289 13.75 5.37 6.22
CA VAL A 289 14.76 6.43 6.37
C VAL A 289 14.06 7.73 6.73
N TYR A 290 14.54 8.42 7.76
CA TYR A 290 14.02 9.74 8.11
C TYR A 290 14.45 10.79 7.09
N GLU A 291 13.54 11.71 6.76
CA GLU A 291 13.83 12.84 5.88
C GLU A 291 14.99 13.68 6.48
N GLY A 292 16.06 13.91 5.72
CA GLY A 292 17.24 14.64 6.17
C GLY A 292 18.34 13.76 6.76
N ALA A 293 18.15 12.47 6.95
CA ALA A 293 19.25 11.56 7.20
C ALA A 293 20.01 11.37 5.87
N ALA A 294 21.25 11.86 5.81
CA ALA A 294 22.13 11.59 4.68
C ALA A 294 22.24 10.07 4.50
N THR A 295 22.01 9.60 3.28
CA THR A 295 22.39 8.26 2.89
C THR A 295 23.89 8.13 3.05
N THR A 296 24.35 7.65 4.22
CA THR A 296 25.67 7.10 4.34
C THR A 296 25.67 5.84 3.49
N GLU A 297 26.19 5.98 2.29
CA GLU A 297 26.58 4.83 1.47
C GLU A 297 27.53 3.98 2.32
N THR A 298 27.06 2.83 2.76
CA THR A 298 27.95 1.76 3.22
C THR A 298 28.60 1.21 1.96
N GLU A 299 29.90 1.54 1.81
CA GLU A 299 30.84 0.86 0.91
C GLU A 299 30.91 -0.65 1.21
#